data_21272777f5d66cd2f74d1943d2227cb7
#
_entry.id   21272777f5d66cd2f74d1943d2227cb7
#
_cell.length_a   1.000
_cell.length_b   1.000
_cell.length_c   1.000
_cell.angle_alpha   90.00
_cell.angle_beta   90.00
_cell.angle_gamma   90.00
#
_symmetry.space_group_name_H-M   'P 1'
#
loop_
_entity.id
_entity.type
_entity.pdbx_description
1 polymer ?
#
loop_
_entity_poly.entity_id
_entity_poly.type
_entity_poly.pdbx_seq_one_letter_code
_entity_poly.pdbx_strand_id
1 'polypeptide(L)'
;MTAIFLVSFASSIGATFAFLLSRYLFRDYLKNKYHSQYLKINNGIEKHSSYYIFALRMCVVFPFFIVNLLLGLTTIRTMKYYIISQIGMLPATIITVSLGNKIAGSLTSDISIDLNLILLLAAFGLLPLVSRIIFKRFID
;
A
#
# COMPACT_ATOMS: atom_id res chain seq x y z
N MET A 1 -10.63 10.67 14.02
CA MET A 1 -10.34 9.25 14.32
C MET A 1 -11.18 8.30 13.48
N THR A 2 -12.50 8.45 13.46
CA THR A 2 -13.43 7.60 12.68
C THR A 2 -13.07 7.50 11.19
N ALA A 3 -12.67 8.60 10.55
CA ALA A 3 -12.30 8.63 9.14
C ALA A 3 -11.08 7.72 8.83
N ILE A 4 -10.08 7.67 9.71
CA ILE A 4 -8.89 6.81 9.53
C ILE A 4 -9.31 5.34 9.51
N PHE A 5 -10.17 4.92 10.44
CA PHE A 5 -10.67 3.55 10.46
C PHE A 5 -11.49 3.23 9.21
N LEU A 6 -12.44 4.08 8.84
CA LEU A 6 -13.28 3.87 7.65
C LEU A 6 -12.44 3.77 6.37
N VAL A 7 -11.52 4.70 6.15
CA VAL A 7 -10.65 4.71 4.96
C VAL A 7 -9.73 3.48 4.96
N SER A 8 -9.15 3.13 6.11
CA SER A 8 -8.26 1.97 6.22
C SER A 8 -8.98 0.66 5.91
N PHE A 9 -10.18 0.44 6.50
CA PHE A 9 -10.99 -0.76 6.22
C PHE A 9 -11.48 -0.80 4.78
N ALA A 10 -12.03 0.31 4.26
CA ALA A 10 -12.50 0.38 2.89
C ALA A 10 -11.38 0.10 1.88
N SER A 11 -10.19 0.68 2.08
CA SER A 11 -9.03 0.45 1.23
C SER A 11 -8.55 -1.00 1.28
N SER A 12 -8.53 -1.63 2.45
CA SER A 12 -8.12 -3.03 2.60
C SER A 12 -9.14 -4.00 2.01
N ILE A 13 -10.42 -3.71 2.13
CA ILE A 13 -11.48 -4.49 1.47
C ILE A 13 -11.35 -4.38 -0.04
N GLY A 14 -11.19 -3.16 -0.59
CA GLY A 14 -10.97 -2.93 -2.01
C GLY A 14 -9.73 -3.64 -2.56
N ALA A 15 -8.62 -3.57 -1.82
CA ALA A 15 -7.39 -4.29 -2.15
C ALA A 15 -7.60 -5.81 -2.17
N THR A 16 -8.37 -6.34 -1.21
CA THR A 16 -8.68 -7.77 -1.12
C THR A 16 -9.60 -8.20 -2.26
N PHE A 17 -10.53 -7.36 -2.68
CA PHE A 17 -11.37 -7.60 -3.85
C PHE A 17 -10.53 -7.71 -5.12
N ALA A 18 -9.62 -6.76 -5.37
CA ALA A 18 -8.70 -6.80 -6.51
C ALA A 18 -7.79 -8.04 -6.49
N PHE A 19 -7.30 -8.43 -5.31
CA PHE A 19 -6.53 -9.63 -5.08
C PHE A 19 -7.32 -10.91 -5.43
N LEU A 20 -8.59 -11.02 -5.00
CA LEU A 20 -9.45 -12.17 -5.30
C LEU A 20 -9.84 -12.23 -6.78
N LEU A 21 -10.17 -11.09 -7.40
CA LEU A 21 -10.44 -11.00 -8.83
C LEU A 21 -9.25 -11.50 -9.65
N SER A 22 -8.03 -11.08 -9.28
CA SER A 22 -6.82 -11.56 -9.93
C SER A 22 -6.65 -13.08 -9.77
N ARG A 23 -6.88 -13.59 -8.57
CA ARG A 23 -6.70 -15.01 -8.24
C ARG A 23 -7.64 -15.93 -9.00
N TYR A 24 -8.91 -15.54 -9.11
CA TYR A 24 -9.96 -16.42 -9.64
C TYR A 24 -10.35 -16.15 -11.09
N LEU A 25 -10.31 -14.88 -11.53
CA LEU A 25 -10.80 -14.48 -12.86
C LEU A 25 -9.67 -14.21 -13.87
N PHE A 26 -8.57 -13.62 -13.44
CA PHE A 26 -7.56 -13.10 -14.38
C PHE A 26 -6.19 -13.79 -14.27
N ARG A 27 -6.12 -14.93 -13.60
CA ARG A 27 -4.86 -15.61 -13.28
C ARG A 27 -3.98 -15.84 -14.51
N ASP A 28 -4.52 -16.46 -15.54
CA ASP A 28 -3.74 -16.84 -16.73
C ASP A 28 -3.35 -15.62 -17.58
N TYR A 29 -4.28 -14.68 -17.75
CA TYR A 29 -4.01 -13.43 -18.46
C TYR A 29 -2.92 -12.59 -17.79
N LEU A 30 -2.98 -12.42 -16.48
CA LEU A 30 -2.04 -11.59 -15.72
C LEU A 30 -0.67 -12.25 -15.60
N LYS A 31 -0.60 -13.57 -15.46
CA LYS A 31 0.68 -14.30 -15.47
C LYS A 31 1.43 -14.13 -16.77
N ASN A 32 0.73 -14.17 -17.91
CA ASN A 32 1.35 -13.96 -19.22
C ASN A 32 1.80 -12.52 -19.42
N LYS A 33 0.98 -11.55 -19.02
CA LYS A 33 1.25 -10.11 -19.18
C LYS A 33 2.36 -9.59 -18.26
N TYR A 34 2.40 -10.06 -17.02
CA TYR A 34 3.31 -9.56 -15.97
C TYR A 34 4.27 -10.66 -15.47
N HIS A 35 4.72 -11.54 -16.36
CA HIS A 35 5.51 -12.72 -16.00
C HIS A 35 6.77 -12.40 -15.18
N SER A 36 7.56 -11.42 -15.60
CA SER A 36 8.80 -11.04 -14.93
C SER A 36 8.57 -10.46 -13.53
N GLN A 37 7.55 -9.62 -13.39
CA GLN A 37 7.15 -9.05 -12.09
C GLN A 37 6.58 -10.12 -11.15
N TYR A 38 5.77 -11.03 -11.70
CA TYR A 38 5.24 -12.17 -10.97
C TYR A 38 6.36 -13.03 -10.38
N LEU A 39 7.37 -13.40 -11.19
CA LEU A 39 8.49 -14.22 -10.71
C LEU A 39 9.27 -13.54 -9.57
N LYS A 40 9.57 -12.24 -9.69
CA LYS A 40 10.26 -11.49 -8.65
C LYS A 40 9.47 -11.47 -7.33
N ILE A 41 8.18 -11.20 -7.42
CA ILE A 41 7.29 -11.13 -6.25
C ILE A 41 7.10 -12.52 -5.63
N ASN A 42 6.91 -13.56 -6.44
CA ASN A 42 6.73 -14.92 -5.93
C ASN A 42 7.99 -15.42 -5.22
N ASN A 43 9.17 -15.19 -5.78
CA ASN A 43 10.45 -15.55 -5.16
C ASN A 43 10.67 -14.78 -3.83
N GLY A 44 10.33 -13.49 -3.79
CA GLY A 44 10.41 -12.70 -2.57
C GLY A 44 9.46 -13.21 -1.48
N ILE A 45 8.27 -13.65 -1.86
CA ILE A 45 7.29 -14.23 -0.95
C ILE A 45 7.72 -15.58 -0.40
N GLU A 46 8.29 -16.44 -1.22
CA GLU A 46 8.81 -17.74 -0.80
C GLU A 46 9.95 -17.59 0.21
N LYS A 47 10.82 -16.59 0.04
CA LYS A 47 11.93 -16.33 0.95
C LYS A 47 11.51 -15.60 2.24
N HIS A 48 10.67 -14.57 2.13
CA HIS A 48 10.37 -13.63 3.23
C HIS A 48 8.89 -13.28 3.38
N SER A 49 8.01 -14.15 2.99
CA SER A 49 6.53 -14.11 3.08
C SER A 49 5.90 -12.78 3.59
N SER A 50 5.79 -12.60 4.90
CA SER A 50 5.06 -11.49 5.51
C SER A 50 5.78 -10.14 5.38
N TYR A 51 7.09 -10.13 5.58
CA TYR A 51 7.90 -8.92 5.49
C TYR A 51 7.95 -8.35 4.08
N TYR A 52 7.97 -9.24 3.08
CA TYR A 52 7.98 -8.84 1.68
C TYR A 52 6.67 -8.15 1.26
N ILE A 53 5.51 -8.69 1.70
CA ILE A 53 4.21 -8.05 1.46
C ILE A 53 4.16 -6.69 2.14
N PHE A 54 4.62 -6.61 3.38
CA PHE A 54 4.66 -5.36 4.14
C PHE A 54 5.53 -4.31 3.43
N ALA A 55 6.73 -4.69 3.00
CA ALA A 55 7.63 -3.82 2.25
C ALA A 55 7.02 -3.35 0.92
N LEU A 56 6.35 -4.25 0.17
CA LEU A 56 5.62 -3.88 -1.05
C LEU A 56 4.49 -2.87 -0.78
N ARG A 57 3.81 -2.98 0.37
CA ARG A 57 2.76 -2.05 0.77
C ARG A 57 3.28 -0.66 1.12
N MET A 58 4.45 -0.60 1.73
CA MET A 58 5.12 0.67 2.01
C MET A 58 5.78 1.27 0.78
N CYS A 59 6.01 0.47 -0.26
CA CYS A 59 6.66 0.93 -1.49
C CYS A 59 5.65 1.60 -2.42
N VAL A 60 5.63 2.93 -2.45
CA VAL A 60 4.77 3.76 -3.30
C VAL A 60 5.18 3.72 -4.78
N VAL A 61 6.34 3.12 -5.12
CA VAL A 61 6.87 3.06 -6.48
C VAL A 61 5.97 2.24 -7.43
N PHE A 62 5.30 1.22 -6.91
CA PHE A 62 4.41 0.39 -7.72
C PHE A 62 2.96 0.90 -7.61
N PRO A 63 2.25 1.02 -8.74
CA PRO A 63 0.82 1.32 -8.71
C PRO A 63 0.08 0.32 -7.81
N PHE A 64 -0.67 0.85 -6.86
CA PHE A 64 -1.36 0.09 -5.81
C PHE A 64 -2.16 -1.11 -6.36
N PHE A 65 -2.87 -0.90 -7.47
CA PHE A 65 -3.68 -1.97 -8.07
C PHE A 65 -2.82 -3.10 -8.66
N ILE A 66 -1.66 -2.80 -9.25
CA ILE A 66 -0.74 -3.82 -9.81
C ILE A 66 -0.20 -4.72 -8.70
N VAL A 67 0.16 -4.15 -7.55
CA VAL A 67 0.61 -4.93 -6.39
C VAL A 67 -0.48 -5.89 -5.93
N ASN A 68 -1.74 -5.42 -5.84
CA ASN A 68 -2.87 -6.26 -5.44
C ASN A 68 -3.11 -7.40 -6.43
N LEU A 69 -3.04 -7.11 -7.73
CA LEU A 69 -3.23 -8.11 -8.78
C LEU A 69 -2.09 -9.15 -8.76
N LEU A 70 -0.84 -8.71 -8.67
CA LEU A 70 0.31 -9.62 -8.67
C LEU A 70 0.35 -10.50 -7.42
N LEU A 71 0.02 -9.95 -6.24
CA LEU A 71 -0.10 -10.73 -5.01
C LEU A 71 -1.24 -11.76 -5.08
N GLY A 72 -2.32 -11.47 -5.80
CA GLY A 72 -3.41 -12.41 -6.07
C GLY A 72 -2.97 -13.66 -6.85
N LEU A 73 -1.95 -13.53 -7.71
CA LEU A 73 -1.40 -14.67 -8.46
C LEU A 73 -0.53 -15.61 -7.62
N THR A 74 -0.07 -15.15 -6.47
CA THR A 74 0.82 -15.89 -5.58
C THR A 74 0.08 -16.88 -4.68
N THR A 75 0.80 -17.73 -3.97
CA THR A 75 0.25 -18.75 -3.08
C THR A 75 -0.17 -18.24 -1.69
N ILE A 76 -0.14 -16.91 -1.47
CA ILE A 76 -0.47 -16.30 -0.18
C ILE A 76 -1.92 -16.56 0.20
N ARG A 77 -2.16 -16.92 1.47
CA ARG A 77 -3.52 -17.02 2.01
C ARG A 77 -4.18 -15.64 2.08
N THR A 78 -5.45 -15.53 1.65
CA THR A 78 -6.20 -14.27 1.61
C THR A 78 -6.24 -13.56 2.96
N MET A 79 -6.42 -14.29 4.07
CA MET A 79 -6.44 -13.71 5.41
C MET A 79 -5.09 -13.09 5.79
N LYS A 80 -3.98 -13.77 5.47
CA LYS A 80 -2.63 -13.25 5.70
C LYS A 80 -2.39 -11.98 4.89
N TYR A 81 -2.79 -11.98 3.63
CA TYR A 81 -2.74 -10.81 2.77
C TYR A 81 -3.53 -9.64 3.35
N TYR A 82 -4.78 -9.86 3.79
CA TYR A 82 -5.65 -8.83 4.37
C TYR A 82 -5.02 -8.19 5.61
N ILE A 83 -4.59 -8.99 6.59
CA ILE A 83 -4.02 -8.49 7.86
C ILE A 83 -2.75 -7.66 7.61
N ILE A 84 -1.82 -8.18 6.80
CA ILE A 84 -0.57 -7.49 6.50
C ILE A 84 -0.83 -6.20 5.70
N SER A 85 -1.78 -6.24 4.77
CA SER A 85 -2.19 -5.05 4.01
C SER A 85 -2.81 -3.99 4.91
N GLN A 86 -3.68 -4.38 5.84
CA GLN A 86 -4.29 -3.48 6.81
C GLN A 86 -3.22 -2.75 7.62
N ILE A 87 -2.26 -3.49 8.19
CA ILE A 87 -1.18 -2.91 9.00
C ILE A 87 -0.23 -2.07 8.14
N GLY A 88 0.15 -2.58 6.96
CA GLY A 88 1.09 -1.89 6.06
C GLY A 88 0.57 -0.58 5.48
N MET A 89 -0.76 -0.43 5.34
CA MET A 89 -1.39 0.78 4.82
C MET A 89 -1.69 1.82 5.89
N LEU A 90 -1.71 1.45 7.17
CA LEU A 90 -2.04 2.36 8.28
C LEU A 90 -1.19 3.64 8.31
N PRO A 91 0.16 3.60 8.23
CA PRO A 91 0.97 4.81 8.28
C PRO A 91 0.61 5.81 7.17
N ALA A 92 0.48 5.33 5.93
CA ALA A 92 0.09 6.16 4.81
C ALA A 92 -1.33 6.72 4.96
N THR A 93 -2.27 5.90 5.43
CA THR A 93 -3.66 6.32 5.66
C THR A 93 -3.76 7.39 6.74
N ILE A 94 -3.03 7.24 7.86
CA ILE A 94 -3.00 8.25 8.93
C ILE A 94 -2.49 9.59 8.40
N ILE A 95 -1.38 9.58 7.67
CA ILE A 95 -0.79 10.80 7.10
C ILE A 95 -1.76 11.44 6.10
N THR A 96 -2.32 10.66 5.18
CA THR A 96 -3.21 11.17 4.14
C THR A 96 -4.51 11.76 4.71
N VAL A 97 -5.15 11.08 5.66
CA VAL A 97 -6.39 11.57 6.30
C VAL A 97 -6.10 12.81 7.16
N SER A 98 -4.98 12.81 7.89
CA SER A 98 -4.59 13.98 8.70
C SER A 98 -4.30 15.19 7.82
N LEU A 99 -3.62 14.99 6.69
CA LEU A 99 -3.36 16.03 5.71
C LEU A 99 -4.66 16.56 5.09
N GLY A 100 -5.58 15.67 4.69
CA GLY A 100 -6.88 16.03 4.14
C GLY A 100 -7.72 16.86 5.12
N ASN A 101 -7.76 16.47 6.39
CA ASN A 101 -8.47 17.22 7.43
C ASN A 101 -7.88 18.62 7.66
N LYS A 102 -6.55 18.75 7.63
CA LYS A 102 -5.86 20.05 7.76
C LYS A 102 -6.18 20.97 6.58
N ILE A 103 -6.10 20.45 5.35
CA ILE A 103 -6.41 21.21 4.14
C ILE A 103 -7.87 21.64 4.15
N ALA A 104 -8.80 20.76 4.49
CA ALA A 104 -10.22 21.09 4.58
C ALA A 104 -10.52 22.19 5.62
N GLY A 105 -9.85 22.15 6.77
CA GLY A 105 -9.95 23.19 7.78
C GLY A 105 -9.39 24.54 7.31
N SER A 106 -8.32 24.52 6.52
CA SER A 106 -7.70 25.76 5.97
C SER A 106 -8.51 26.41 4.86
N LEU A 107 -9.43 25.68 4.22
CA LEU A 107 -10.34 26.24 3.21
C LEU A 107 -11.50 27.04 3.83
N THR A 108 -11.78 26.80 5.11
CA THR A 108 -12.87 27.48 5.87
C THR A 108 -12.39 28.64 6.76
N SER A 109 -11.09 28.77 6.95
CA SER A 109 -10.44 29.81 7.74
C SER A 109 -9.17 30.30 7.01
N ASP A 110 -8.68 31.49 7.31
CA ASP A 110 -7.44 32.02 6.72
C ASP A 110 -6.34 30.97 6.72
N ILE A 111 -5.72 30.78 5.55
CA ILE A 111 -4.68 29.75 5.32
C ILE A 111 -3.49 30.05 6.24
N SER A 112 -3.52 29.54 7.45
CA SER A 112 -2.35 29.50 8.32
C SER A 112 -1.51 28.27 7.95
N ILE A 113 -0.35 28.50 7.34
CA ILE A 113 0.66 27.46 7.12
C ILE A 113 1.22 27.11 8.50
N ASP A 114 0.61 26.16 9.17
CA ASP A 114 1.02 25.66 10.47
C ASP A 114 2.20 24.67 10.30
N LEU A 115 3.14 24.68 11.23
CA LEU A 115 4.29 23.76 11.26
C LEU A 115 3.85 22.29 11.11
N ASN A 116 2.72 21.92 11.68
CA ASN A 116 2.15 20.58 11.55
C ASN A 116 1.75 20.24 10.11
N LEU A 117 1.29 21.19 9.31
CA LEU A 117 0.98 20.98 7.89
C LEU A 117 2.27 20.73 7.10
N ILE A 118 3.32 21.51 7.37
CA ILE A 118 4.63 21.33 6.73
C ILE A 118 5.21 19.95 7.08
N LEU A 119 5.13 19.54 8.33
CA LEU A 119 5.61 18.22 8.78
C LEU A 119 4.84 17.08 8.13
N LEU A 120 3.52 17.18 7.99
CA LEU A 120 2.69 16.19 7.29
C LEU A 120 3.02 16.09 5.81
N LEU A 121 3.23 17.22 5.13
CA LEU A 121 3.66 17.25 3.72
C LEU A 121 5.04 16.64 3.55
N ALA A 122 5.97 16.97 4.43
CA ALA A 122 7.31 16.37 4.45
C ALA A 122 7.26 14.85 4.69
N ALA A 123 6.47 14.40 5.66
CA ALA A 123 6.27 12.97 5.94
C ALA A 123 5.67 12.24 4.72
N PHE A 124 4.68 12.83 4.06
CA PHE A 124 4.09 12.27 2.85
C PHE A 124 5.10 12.20 1.69
N GLY A 125 5.89 13.26 1.49
CA GLY A 125 6.94 13.30 0.47
C GLY A 125 8.11 12.34 0.75
N LEU A 126 8.40 12.04 2.02
CA LEU A 126 9.45 11.10 2.41
C LEU A 126 9.02 9.62 2.32
N LEU A 127 7.71 9.33 2.33
CA LEU A 127 7.21 7.95 2.21
C LEU A 127 7.83 7.16 1.04
N PRO A 128 7.92 7.70 -0.20
CA PRO A 128 8.53 6.99 -1.32
C PRO A 128 10.02 6.70 -1.10
N LEU A 129 10.76 7.62 -0.45
CA LEU A 129 12.19 7.46 -0.17
C LEU A 129 12.42 6.37 0.87
N VAL A 130 11.67 6.42 1.98
CA VAL A 130 11.73 5.40 3.04
C VAL A 130 11.36 4.02 2.49
N SER A 131 10.30 3.94 1.70
CA SER A 131 9.88 2.68 1.08
C SER A 131 10.95 2.11 0.14
N ARG A 132 11.63 2.97 -0.64
CA ARG A 132 12.71 2.55 -1.53
C ARG A 132 13.91 1.99 -0.77
N ILE A 133 14.29 2.61 0.36
CA ILE A 133 15.39 2.14 1.22
C ILE A 133 15.06 0.77 1.82
N ILE A 134 13.84 0.63 2.36
CA ILE A 134 13.36 -0.64 2.93
C ILE A 134 13.36 -1.73 1.84
N PHE A 135 12.81 -1.41 0.66
CA PHE A 135 12.72 -2.37 -0.44
C PHE A 135 14.08 -2.84 -0.95
N LYS A 136 15.06 -1.92 -1.07
CA LYS A 136 16.44 -2.26 -1.47
C LYS A 136 17.11 -3.21 -0.47
N ARG A 137 16.91 -2.99 0.82
CA ARG A 137 17.49 -3.83 1.88
C ARG A 137 16.93 -5.26 1.92
N PHE A 138 15.75 -5.50 1.33
CA PHE A 138 15.09 -6.81 1.31
C PHE A 138 15.24 -7.57 0.00
N ILE A 139 15.75 -6.94 -1.05
CA ILE A 139 15.94 -7.57 -2.37
C ILE A 139 17.41 -7.96 -2.63
N ASP A 140 18.36 -7.23 -2.02
CA ASP A 140 19.78 -7.60 -1.99
C ASP A 140 20.02 -8.62 -0.86
#